data_f94a9cfe1cf181c63d85354807a22a48
#
_entry.id   f94a9cfe1cf181c63d85354807a22a48
#
_cell.length_a   1.000
_cell.length_b   1.000
_cell.length_c   1.000
_cell.angle_alpha   90.00
_cell.angle_beta   90.00
_cell.angle_gamma   90.00
#
_symmetry.space_group_name_H-M   'P 1'
#
loop_
_entity.id
_entity.type
_entity.pdbx_description
1 polymer ?
#
loop_
_entity_poly.entity_id
_entity_poly.type
_entity_poly.pdbx_seq_one_letter_code
_entity_poly.pdbx_strand_id
1 'polypeptide(L)'
;MVPATETVLVVDDEQGILEALADLLREEGYRVLTASHGREALERMAEVKPDLVLTDWMMPVLDGPALIERILQDPSLRDIPVLGMSAVDVNGLKRLHPAMEFLQKPFDIRALMKLVRRSLDANPRARRG
;
A
#
# COMPACT_ATOMS: atom_id res chain seq x y z
N MET A 1 -7.44 -27.04 0.68
CA MET A 1 -7.12 -25.98 1.68
C MET A 1 -7.16 -24.61 1.00
N VAL A 2 -7.90 -23.70 1.59
CA VAL A 2 -7.97 -22.35 1.08
C VAL A 2 -6.73 -21.58 1.59
N PRO A 3 -5.94 -20.96 0.72
CA PRO A 3 -4.80 -20.18 1.19
C PRO A 3 -5.27 -19.01 2.05
N ALA A 4 -4.44 -18.63 3.01
CA ALA A 4 -4.72 -17.47 3.85
C ALA A 4 -4.91 -16.23 2.97
N THR A 5 -5.96 -15.48 3.24
CA THR A 5 -6.25 -14.28 2.48
C THR A 5 -5.33 -13.15 2.94
N GLU A 6 -4.56 -12.64 2.01
CA GLU A 6 -3.68 -11.51 2.28
C GLU A 6 -4.48 -10.22 2.31
N THR A 7 -4.10 -9.32 3.21
CA THR A 7 -4.79 -8.05 3.44
C THR A 7 -3.99 -6.90 2.87
N VAL A 8 -4.63 -6.08 2.04
CA VAL A 8 -4.02 -4.89 1.44
C VAL A 8 -4.76 -3.66 1.96
N LEU A 9 -4.02 -2.71 2.49
CA LEU A 9 -4.56 -1.41 2.87
C LEU A 9 -4.32 -0.44 1.72
N VAL A 10 -5.40 0.13 1.20
CA VAL A 10 -5.33 1.13 0.12
C VAL A 10 -5.59 2.51 0.70
N VAL A 11 -4.71 3.45 0.42
CA VAL A 11 -4.79 4.82 0.94
C VAL A 11 -4.78 5.79 -0.21
N ASP A 12 -5.87 6.55 -0.39
CA ASP A 12 -5.97 7.56 -1.42
C ASP A 12 -7.07 8.55 -1.03
N ASP A 13 -6.82 9.85 -1.20
CA ASP A 13 -7.79 10.88 -0.83
C ASP A 13 -8.87 11.08 -1.90
N GLU A 14 -8.68 10.54 -3.09
CA GLU A 14 -9.71 10.56 -4.13
C GLU A 14 -10.60 9.33 -3.98
N GLN A 15 -11.85 9.56 -3.56
CA GLN A 15 -12.77 8.47 -3.23
C GLN A 15 -13.02 7.54 -4.41
N GLY A 16 -13.15 8.08 -5.63
CA GLY A 16 -13.37 7.25 -6.81
C GLY A 16 -12.22 6.31 -7.10
N ILE A 17 -10.98 6.80 -6.97
CA ILE A 17 -9.79 5.99 -7.16
C ILE A 17 -9.69 4.93 -6.06
N LEU A 18 -9.92 5.33 -4.82
CA LEU A 18 -9.88 4.44 -3.67
C LEU A 18 -10.83 3.25 -3.85
N GLU A 19 -12.08 3.54 -4.22
CA GLU A 19 -13.08 2.50 -4.43
C GLU A 19 -12.74 1.59 -5.62
N ALA A 20 -12.26 2.18 -6.71
CA ALA A 20 -11.89 1.40 -7.89
C ALA A 20 -10.74 0.44 -7.59
N LEU A 21 -9.72 0.92 -6.90
CA LEU A 21 -8.57 0.07 -6.52
C LEU A 21 -9.01 -1.03 -5.54
N ALA A 22 -9.85 -0.68 -4.58
CA ALA A 22 -10.34 -1.66 -3.62
C ALA A 22 -11.12 -2.78 -4.32
N ASP A 23 -11.98 -2.41 -5.25
CA ASP A 23 -12.79 -3.39 -5.98
C ASP A 23 -11.91 -4.31 -6.83
N LEU A 24 -10.91 -3.74 -7.53
CA LEU A 24 -10.00 -4.53 -8.34
C LEU A 24 -9.21 -5.53 -7.50
N LEU A 25 -8.73 -5.11 -6.35
CA LEU A 25 -7.98 -6.00 -5.47
C LEU A 25 -8.86 -7.07 -4.86
N ARG A 26 -10.10 -6.74 -4.52
CA ARG A 26 -11.06 -7.74 -4.02
C ARG A 26 -11.37 -8.79 -5.06
N GLU A 27 -11.46 -8.39 -6.32
CA GLU A 27 -11.68 -9.33 -7.43
C GLU A 27 -10.52 -10.32 -7.56
N GLU A 28 -9.31 -9.92 -7.20
CA GLU A 28 -8.15 -10.79 -7.21
C GLU A 28 -8.06 -11.69 -5.97
N GLY A 29 -8.99 -11.54 -5.04
CA GLY A 29 -9.06 -12.39 -3.86
C GLY A 29 -8.43 -11.81 -2.60
N TYR A 30 -7.98 -10.57 -2.65
CA TYR A 30 -7.41 -9.93 -1.46
C TYR A 30 -8.50 -9.41 -0.53
N ARG A 31 -8.20 -9.42 0.77
CA ARG A 31 -8.98 -8.64 1.72
C ARG A 31 -8.48 -7.21 1.63
N VAL A 32 -9.39 -6.24 1.55
CA VAL A 32 -9.01 -4.84 1.35
C VAL A 32 -9.55 -3.97 2.47
N LEU A 33 -8.66 -3.18 3.06
CA LEU A 33 -9.01 -2.09 3.96
C LEU A 33 -8.76 -0.80 3.21
N THR A 34 -9.51 0.24 3.52
CA THR A 34 -9.35 1.53 2.85
C THR A 34 -9.15 2.65 3.87
N ALA A 35 -8.42 3.67 3.45
CA ALA A 35 -8.23 4.89 4.23
C ALA A 35 -8.14 6.06 3.26
N SER A 36 -8.65 7.22 3.65
CA SER A 36 -8.67 8.39 2.78
C SER A 36 -7.50 9.34 3.03
N HIS A 37 -6.71 9.10 4.05
CA HIS A 37 -5.48 9.84 4.34
C HIS A 37 -4.60 9.05 5.31
N GLY A 38 -3.38 9.56 5.52
CA GLY A 38 -2.38 8.81 6.29
C GLY A 38 -2.76 8.55 7.73
N ARG A 39 -3.46 9.50 8.38
CA ARG A 39 -3.87 9.30 9.77
C ARG A 39 -4.87 8.16 9.88
N GLU A 40 -5.87 8.13 8.99
CA GLU A 40 -6.83 7.04 8.97
C GLU A 40 -6.14 5.71 8.68
N ALA A 41 -5.12 5.74 7.79
CA ALA A 41 -4.33 4.55 7.51
C ALA A 41 -3.68 3.98 8.77
N LEU A 42 -3.09 4.84 9.60
CA LEU A 42 -2.48 4.40 10.85
C LEU A 42 -3.52 3.83 11.82
N GLU A 43 -4.71 4.41 11.86
CA GLU A 43 -5.81 3.89 12.67
C GLU A 43 -6.23 2.51 12.22
N ARG A 44 -6.34 2.31 10.89
CA ARG A 44 -6.67 0.99 10.35
C ARG A 44 -5.60 -0.04 10.68
N MET A 45 -4.32 0.36 10.57
CA MET A 45 -3.20 -0.53 10.87
C MET A 45 -3.14 -0.92 12.35
N ALA A 46 -3.63 -0.06 13.23
CA ALA A 46 -3.70 -0.38 14.64
C ALA A 46 -4.77 -1.44 14.94
N GLU A 47 -5.83 -1.47 14.14
CA GLU A 47 -6.89 -2.46 14.29
C GLU A 47 -6.54 -3.79 13.63
N VAL A 48 -6.04 -3.73 12.39
CA VAL A 48 -5.69 -4.92 11.60
C VAL A 48 -4.39 -4.63 10.87
N LYS A 49 -3.37 -5.44 11.10
CA LYS A 49 -2.10 -5.28 10.38
C LYS A 49 -2.25 -5.78 8.96
N PRO A 50 -2.06 -4.92 7.96
CA PRO A 50 -2.10 -5.37 6.57
C PRO A 50 -0.82 -6.07 6.20
N ASP A 51 -0.87 -6.84 5.12
CA ASP A 51 0.32 -7.47 4.54
C ASP A 51 1.02 -6.56 3.54
N LEU A 52 0.31 -5.54 3.05
CA LEU A 52 0.82 -4.56 2.10
C LEU A 52 0.05 -3.25 2.27
N VAL A 53 0.76 -2.13 2.18
CA VAL A 53 0.14 -0.81 2.12
C VAL A 53 0.36 -0.24 0.72
N LEU A 54 -0.72 0.09 0.04
CA LEU A 54 -0.72 0.75 -1.26
C LEU A 54 -1.21 2.17 -1.04
N THR A 55 -0.32 3.16 -1.14
CA THR A 55 -0.67 4.53 -0.77
C THR A 55 -0.37 5.53 -1.87
N ASP A 56 -1.31 6.46 -2.05
CA ASP A 56 -1.02 7.68 -2.81
C ASP A 56 0.06 8.45 -2.05
N TRP A 57 0.96 9.09 -2.81
CA TRP A 57 2.09 9.80 -2.22
C TRP A 57 1.73 11.22 -1.77
N MET A 58 0.83 11.86 -2.49
CA MET A 58 0.41 13.25 -2.21
C MET A 58 -0.99 13.25 -1.63
N MET A 59 -1.12 13.47 -0.33
CA MET A 59 -2.40 13.48 0.37
C MET A 59 -2.44 14.59 1.40
N PRO A 60 -3.64 15.10 1.74
CA PRO A 60 -3.79 16.04 2.86
C PRO A 60 -3.67 15.31 4.20
N VAL A 61 -3.55 16.04 5.27
CA VAL A 61 -3.50 15.60 6.67
C VAL A 61 -2.18 14.91 6.99
N LEU A 62 -1.94 13.73 6.40
CA LEU A 62 -0.68 13.00 6.58
C LEU A 62 -0.35 12.36 5.24
N ASP A 63 0.65 12.89 4.54
CA ASP A 63 1.03 12.42 3.20
C ASP A 63 1.86 11.14 3.25
N GLY A 64 2.23 10.65 2.04
CA GLY A 64 2.99 9.41 1.90
C GLY A 64 4.31 9.41 2.66
N PRO A 65 5.18 10.43 2.49
CA PRO A 65 6.43 10.47 3.24
C PRO A 65 6.24 10.45 4.76
N ALA A 66 5.28 11.19 5.27
CA ALA A 66 5.00 11.21 6.70
C ALA A 66 4.42 9.88 7.19
N LEU A 67 3.57 9.25 6.38
CA LEU A 67 3.03 7.94 6.70
C LEU A 67 4.14 6.89 6.77
N ILE A 68 5.04 6.89 5.79
CA ILE A 68 6.19 5.98 5.78
C ILE A 68 7.03 6.15 7.03
N GLU A 69 7.31 7.39 7.42
CA GLU A 69 8.11 7.67 8.61
C GLU A 69 7.46 7.07 9.85
N ARG A 70 6.14 7.23 9.99
CA ARG A 70 5.41 6.66 11.13
C ARG A 70 5.44 5.14 11.12
N ILE A 71 5.30 4.52 9.95
CA ILE A 71 5.36 3.06 9.81
C ILE A 71 6.75 2.55 10.23
N LEU A 72 7.81 3.20 9.75
CA LEU A 72 9.18 2.77 10.04
C LEU A 72 9.55 2.96 11.51
N GLN A 73 8.95 3.91 12.20
CA GLN A 73 9.20 4.13 13.61
C GLN A 73 8.49 3.13 14.53
N ASP A 74 7.50 2.41 14.00
CA ASP A 74 6.75 1.44 14.80
C ASP A 74 7.30 0.03 14.56
N PRO A 75 7.90 -0.60 15.59
CA PRO A 75 8.48 -1.94 15.42
C PRO A 75 7.49 -2.99 14.95
N SER A 76 6.20 -2.80 15.23
CA SER A 76 5.17 -3.76 14.81
C SER A 76 4.74 -3.57 13.36
N LEU A 77 5.07 -2.45 12.73
CA LEU A 77 4.62 -2.10 11.38
C LEU A 77 5.75 -1.98 10.36
N ARG A 78 6.97 -1.76 10.80
CA ARG A 78 8.08 -1.40 9.91
C ARG A 78 8.45 -2.47 8.87
N ASP A 79 8.04 -3.71 9.09
CA ASP A 79 8.31 -4.80 8.15
C ASP A 79 7.24 -4.92 7.05
N ILE A 80 6.17 -4.15 7.15
CA ILE A 80 5.10 -4.19 6.16
C ILE A 80 5.56 -3.45 4.91
N PRO A 81 5.56 -4.09 3.73
CA PRO A 81 5.96 -3.41 2.50
C PRO A 81 4.97 -2.31 2.14
N VAL A 82 5.50 -1.23 1.58
CA VAL A 82 4.70 -0.09 1.14
C VAL A 82 4.99 0.17 -0.33
N LEU A 83 3.92 0.25 -1.11
CA LEU A 83 3.96 0.56 -2.53
C LEU A 83 3.34 1.95 -2.70
N GLY A 84 4.14 2.90 -3.22
CA GLY A 84 3.68 4.26 -3.43
C GLY A 84 3.13 4.50 -4.82
N MET A 85 2.12 5.34 -4.93
CA MET A 85 1.56 5.77 -6.20
C MET A 85 1.75 7.28 -6.33
N SER A 86 2.23 7.74 -7.49
CA SER A 86 2.48 9.16 -7.68
C SER A 86 2.27 9.57 -9.13
N ALA A 87 1.73 10.79 -9.33
CA ALA A 87 1.62 11.38 -10.65
C ALA A 87 2.91 12.09 -11.08
N VAL A 88 3.84 12.28 -10.15
CA VAL A 88 5.11 12.94 -10.43
C VAL A 88 6.24 11.91 -10.62
N ASP A 89 7.45 12.38 -10.88
CA ASP A 89 8.60 11.56 -11.22
C ASP A 89 8.89 10.47 -10.17
N VAL A 90 8.51 9.23 -10.47
CA VAL A 90 8.74 8.10 -9.55
C VAL A 90 10.22 7.70 -9.51
N ASN A 91 11.01 8.05 -10.54
CA ASN A 91 12.45 7.77 -10.50
C ASN A 91 13.15 8.58 -9.42
N GLY A 92 12.74 9.83 -9.24
CA GLY A 92 13.24 10.65 -8.15
C GLY A 92 12.85 10.11 -6.79
N LEU A 93 11.60 9.67 -6.65
CA LEU A 93 11.12 9.07 -5.42
C LEU A 93 11.85 7.77 -5.10
N LYS A 94 12.10 6.94 -6.10
CA LYS A 94 12.84 5.69 -5.95
C LYS A 94 14.26 5.94 -5.45
N ARG A 95 14.91 7.00 -5.93
CA ARG A 95 16.24 7.36 -5.47
C ARG A 95 16.25 7.80 -4.01
N LEU A 96 15.20 8.49 -3.58
CA LEU A 96 15.07 8.94 -2.18
C LEU A 96 14.67 7.80 -1.25
N HIS A 97 13.95 6.82 -1.76
CA HIS A 97 13.43 5.71 -0.98
C HIS A 97 13.74 4.38 -1.70
N PRO A 98 15.02 3.99 -1.75
CA PRO A 98 15.43 2.84 -2.58
C PRO A 98 14.84 1.50 -2.15
N ALA A 99 14.39 1.38 -0.90
CA ALA A 99 13.78 0.14 -0.42
C ALA A 99 12.31 0.02 -0.80
N MET A 100 11.71 1.08 -1.33
CA MET A 100 10.29 1.09 -1.70
C MET A 100 10.11 0.92 -3.20
N GLU A 101 8.94 0.40 -3.57
CA GLU A 101 8.50 0.40 -4.95
C GLU A 101 7.50 1.53 -5.17
N PHE A 102 7.52 2.11 -6.36
CA PHE A 102 6.61 3.19 -6.74
C PHE A 102 5.97 2.89 -8.08
N LEU A 103 4.71 3.29 -8.22
CA LEU A 103 3.96 3.14 -9.45
C LEU A 103 3.53 4.53 -9.92
N GLN A 104 3.89 4.90 -11.15
CA GLN A 104 3.56 6.22 -11.68
C GLN A 104 2.15 6.25 -12.25
N LYS A 105 1.37 7.24 -11.86
CA LYS A 105 0.03 7.46 -12.40
C LYS A 105 0.12 8.20 -13.74
N PRO A 106 -0.73 7.91 -14.71
CA PRO A 106 -1.67 6.80 -14.74
C PRO A 106 -0.95 5.48 -14.96
N PHE A 107 -1.46 4.41 -14.39
CA PHE A 107 -0.80 3.10 -14.49
C PHE A 107 -1.74 2.04 -15.07
N ASP A 108 -1.11 1.00 -15.62
CA ASP A 108 -1.79 -0.17 -16.12
C ASP A 108 -2.17 -1.08 -14.94
N ILE A 109 -3.37 -1.62 -14.96
CA ILE A 109 -3.85 -2.55 -13.93
C ILE A 109 -2.92 -3.76 -13.81
N ARG A 110 -2.39 -4.26 -14.93
CA ARG A 110 -1.47 -5.39 -14.91
C ARG A 110 -0.17 -5.06 -14.18
N ALA A 111 0.35 -3.84 -14.38
CA ALA A 111 1.55 -3.39 -13.68
C ALA A 111 1.29 -3.30 -12.18
N LEU A 112 0.12 -2.79 -11.78
CA LEU A 112 -0.28 -2.72 -10.38
C LEU A 112 -0.33 -4.13 -9.77
N MET A 113 -1.01 -5.06 -10.42
CA MET A 113 -1.17 -6.42 -9.90
C MET A 113 0.16 -7.15 -9.77
N LYS A 114 1.08 -6.95 -10.72
CA LYS A 114 2.42 -7.52 -10.64
C LYS A 114 3.19 -6.98 -9.44
N LEU A 115 3.14 -5.67 -9.22
CA LEU A 115 3.86 -5.07 -8.09
C LEU A 115 3.26 -5.50 -6.75
N VAL A 116 1.94 -5.57 -6.67
CA VAL A 116 1.25 -6.06 -5.47
C VAL A 116 1.69 -7.49 -5.17
N ARG A 117 1.64 -8.38 -6.16
CA ARG A 117 2.01 -9.78 -5.96
C ARG A 117 3.48 -9.90 -5.57
N ARG A 118 4.35 -9.18 -6.25
CA ARG A 118 5.79 -9.22 -5.95
C ARG A 118 6.08 -8.72 -4.53
N SER A 119 5.43 -7.64 -4.12
CA SER A 119 5.61 -7.07 -2.79
C SER A 119 5.14 -8.02 -1.71
N LEU A 120 4.01 -8.69 -1.94
CA LEU A 120 3.48 -9.67 -1.00
C LEU A 120 4.37 -10.91 -0.91
N ASP A 121 4.88 -11.39 -2.05
CA ASP A 121 5.75 -12.57 -2.08
C ASP A 121 7.08 -12.31 -1.36
N ALA A 122 7.56 -11.08 -1.40
CA ALA A 122 8.80 -10.71 -0.71
C ALA A 122 8.60 -10.47 0.78
N ASN A 123 7.37 -10.38 1.25
CA ASN A 123 7.06 -10.09 2.65
C ASN A 123 7.12 -11.37 3.49
N PRO A 124 8.06 -11.48 4.46
CA PRO A 124 8.16 -12.67 5.30
C PRO A 124 6.88 -13.00 6.06
N ARG A 125 6.08 -12.00 6.41
CA ARG A 125 4.83 -12.20 7.14
C ARG A 125 3.80 -12.94 6.30
N ALA A 126 3.68 -12.57 5.02
CA ALA A 126 2.74 -13.20 4.11
C ALA A 126 3.10 -14.69 3.88
N ARG A 127 4.39 -15.02 3.90
CA ARG A 127 4.86 -16.39 3.69
C ARG A 127 4.60 -17.32 4.86
N ARG A 128 4.35 -16.76 6.02
CA ARG A 128 4.09 -17.55 7.23
C ARG A 128 2.66 -18.10 7.28
N GLY A 129 1.86 -17.62 6.41
CA GLY A 129 0.45 -17.97 6.20
C GLY A 129 -0.17 -19.02 7.01
#